data_609fd9ef4b657b6879fbfeb999261b3b
#
_entry.id   609fd9ef4b657b6879fbfeb999261b3b
#
_cell.length_a   1.000
_cell.length_b   1.000
_cell.length_c   1.000
_cell.angle_alpha   90.00
_cell.angle_beta   90.00
_cell.angle_gamma   90.00
#
_symmetry.space_group_name_H-M   'P 1'
#
loop_
_entity.id
_entity.type
_entity.pdbx_description
1 polymer ?
#
loop_
_entity_poly.entity_id
_entity_poly.type
_entity_poly.pdbx_seq_one_letter_code
_entity_poly.pdbx_strand_id
1 'polypeptide(L)'
;ALYLLDRISKAINLEPHKGVVLINKKNALVIDIRSQKEFAEGKISQARHVGPDLDVCKKEIAKADGTPVILVCQNGTNSSRMASDLKKENISVFVLKGGINNWVSEKLPLVN
;
A
#
# COMPACT_ATOMS: atom_id res chain seq x y z
N ALA A 1 3.70 23.55 14.90
CA ALA A 1 3.28 23.89 13.54
C ALA A 1 4.09 23.11 12.52
N LEU A 2 5.40 23.33 12.43
CA LEU A 2 6.23 22.60 11.44
C LEU A 2 6.23 21.10 11.71
N TYR A 3 6.33 20.72 12.96
CA TYR A 3 6.31 19.32 13.36
C TYR A 3 4.99 18.64 12.93
N LEU A 4 3.88 19.31 13.14
CA LEU A 4 2.57 18.77 12.78
C LEU A 4 2.42 18.63 11.27
N LEU A 5 2.90 19.62 10.52
CA LEU A 5 2.85 19.58 9.06
C LEU A 5 3.70 18.43 8.51
N ASP A 6 4.88 18.20 9.09
CA ASP A 6 5.71 17.06 8.71
C ASP A 6 4.99 15.75 8.91
N ARG A 7 4.30 15.59 10.04
CA ARG A 7 3.55 14.36 10.31
C ARG A 7 2.39 14.17 9.34
N ILE A 8 1.72 15.24 8.98
CA ILE A 8 0.60 15.19 8.04
C ILE A 8 1.08 14.83 6.64
N SER A 9 2.26 15.33 6.24
CA SER A 9 2.77 15.12 4.89
C SER A 9 3.43 13.76 4.67
N LYS A 10 3.77 13.04 5.76
CA LYS A 10 4.44 11.75 5.64
C LYS A 10 3.44 10.61 5.44
N ALA A 11 3.81 9.66 4.61
CA ALA A 11 3.04 8.44 4.47
C ALA A 11 3.10 7.64 5.77
N ILE A 12 2.00 6.96 6.09
CA ILE A 12 1.95 6.09 7.27
C ILE A 12 2.42 4.71 6.88
N ASN A 13 3.58 4.31 7.41
CA ASN A 13 4.15 3.00 7.17
C ASN A 13 3.60 1.99 8.16
N LEU A 14 3.19 0.83 7.65
CA LEU A 14 2.70 -0.27 8.47
C LEU A 14 3.69 -1.42 8.44
N GLU A 15 4.08 -1.89 9.61
CA GLU A 15 4.77 -3.16 9.70
C GLU A 15 3.85 -4.27 9.17
N PRO A 16 4.41 -5.35 8.57
CA PRO A 16 3.58 -6.38 7.94
C PRO A 16 2.49 -6.96 8.83
N HIS A 17 2.80 -7.26 10.09
CA HIS A 17 1.80 -7.83 10.99
C HIS A 17 0.66 -6.85 11.31
N LYS A 18 0.95 -5.55 11.34
CA LYS A 18 -0.11 -4.54 11.49
C LYS A 18 -0.95 -4.44 10.24
N GLY A 19 -0.33 -4.65 9.08
CA GLY A 19 -1.06 -4.74 7.82
C GLY A 19 -2.07 -5.89 7.84
N VAL A 20 -1.65 -7.06 8.34
CA VAL A 20 -2.55 -8.21 8.49
C VAL A 20 -3.75 -7.86 9.35
N VAL A 21 -3.52 -7.19 10.49
CA VAL A 21 -4.61 -6.78 11.38
C VAL A 21 -5.59 -5.86 10.66
N LEU A 22 -5.07 -4.90 9.91
CA LEU A 22 -5.91 -3.94 9.19
C LEU A 22 -6.73 -4.64 8.10
N ILE A 23 -6.11 -5.58 7.39
CA ILE A 23 -6.81 -6.38 6.38
C ILE A 23 -7.93 -7.19 7.01
N ASN A 24 -7.64 -7.87 8.12
CA ASN A 24 -8.60 -8.79 8.73
C ASN A 24 -9.72 -8.08 9.48
N LYS A 25 -9.41 -6.97 10.15
CA LYS A 25 -10.40 -6.30 11.01
C LYS A 25 -11.11 -5.15 10.36
N LYS A 26 -10.49 -4.51 9.36
CA LYS A 26 -11.05 -3.33 8.71
C LYS A 26 -11.31 -3.54 7.23
N ASN A 27 -11.08 -4.74 6.72
CA ASN A 27 -11.24 -5.05 5.30
C ASN A 27 -10.40 -4.14 4.42
N ALA A 28 -9.18 -3.82 4.85
CA ALA A 28 -8.32 -2.91 4.11
C ALA A 28 -8.14 -3.41 2.67
N LEU A 29 -8.18 -2.47 1.73
CA LEU A 29 -7.91 -2.75 0.33
C LEU A 29 -6.40 -2.71 0.11
N VAL A 30 -5.83 -3.81 -0.35
CA VAL A 30 -4.41 -3.88 -0.70
C VAL A 30 -4.27 -3.58 -2.18
N ILE A 31 -3.49 -2.57 -2.51
CA ILE A 31 -3.23 -2.17 -3.90
C ILE A 31 -1.76 -2.42 -4.20
N ASP A 32 -1.51 -3.29 -5.17
CA ASP A 32 -0.17 -3.69 -5.57
C ASP A 32 0.23 -2.89 -6.81
N ILE A 33 1.28 -2.08 -6.67
CA ILE A 33 1.74 -1.19 -7.74
C ILE A 33 2.98 -1.72 -8.45
N ARG A 34 3.32 -3.01 -8.24
CA ARG A 34 4.44 -3.65 -8.92
C ARG A 34 4.11 -3.92 -10.39
N SER A 35 5.11 -4.40 -11.12
CA SER A 35 4.90 -4.84 -12.49
C SER A 35 3.95 -6.05 -12.53
N GLN A 36 3.34 -6.28 -13.69
CA GLN A 36 2.48 -7.44 -13.90
C GLN A 36 3.25 -8.73 -13.64
N LYS A 37 4.49 -8.80 -14.07
CA LYS A 37 5.34 -9.98 -13.89
C LYS A 37 5.54 -10.29 -12.41
N GLU A 38 5.92 -9.28 -11.62
CA GLU A 38 6.13 -9.44 -10.19
C GLU A 38 4.85 -9.88 -9.49
N PHE A 39 3.74 -9.25 -9.83
CA PHE A 39 2.44 -9.59 -9.27
C PHE A 39 2.07 -11.05 -9.57
N ALA A 40 2.32 -11.50 -10.79
CA ALA A 40 2.01 -12.87 -11.19
C ALA A 40 2.87 -13.91 -10.47
N GLU A 41 4.07 -13.52 -10.05
CA GLU A 41 4.98 -14.43 -9.35
C GLU A 41 4.59 -14.68 -7.90
N GLY A 42 3.75 -13.84 -7.34
CA GLY A 42 3.26 -14.00 -5.97
C GLY A 42 2.76 -12.68 -5.43
N LYS A 43 1.63 -12.71 -4.73
CA LYS A 43 0.96 -11.51 -4.24
C LYS A 43 0.32 -11.76 -2.89
N ILE A 44 0.02 -10.69 -2.18
CA ILE A 44 -0.80 -10.77 -0.97
C ILE A 44 -2.21 -11.16 -1.38
N SER A 45 -2.83 -12.08 -0.64
CA SER A 45 -4.17 -12.55 -0.95
C SER A 45 -5.14 -11.38 -1.11
N GLN A 46 -5.94 -11.43 -2.18
CA GLN A 46 -6.95 -10.42 -2.52
C GLN A 46 -6.40 -9.05 -2.91
N ALA A 47 -5.08 -8.92 -3.07
CA ALA A 47 -4.51 -7.66 -3.55
C ALA A 47 -4.99 -7.34 -4.96
N ARG A 48 -5.27 -6.07 -5.20
CA ARG A 48 -5.64 -5.57 -6.51
C ARG A 48 -4.40 -5.09 -7.23
N HIS A 49 -4.17 -5.58 -8.42
CA HIS A 49 -3.05 -5.12 -9.22
C HIS A 49 -3.41 -3.84 -9.96
N VAL A 50 -2.62 -2.81 -9.75
CA VAL A 50 -2.82 -1.50 -10.37
C VAL A 50 -1.64 -1.12 -11.26
N GLY A 51 -0.43 -1.52 -10.84
CA GLY A 51 0.79 -1.09 -11.49
C GLY A 51 1.20 0.32 -11.04
N PRO A 52 2.15 0.94 -11.73
CA PRO A 52 2.78 2.17 -11.26
C PRO A 52 2.06 3.47 -11.62
N ASP A 53 0.94 3.39 -12.32
CA ASP A 53 0.24 4.59 -12.80
C ASP A 53 -0.58 5.23 -11.68
N LEU A 54 -0.29 6.51 -11.41
CA LEU A 54 -0.97 7.26 -10.34
C LEU A 54 -2.47 7.40 -10.59
N ASP A 55 -2.87 7.69 -11.83
CA ASP A 55 -4.29 7.91 -12.13
C ASP A 55 -5.09 6.62 -12.00
N VAL A 56 -4.53 5.50 -12.42
CA VAL A 56 -5.17 4.19 -12.26
C VAL A 56 -5.31 3.87 -10.76
N CYS A 57 -4.27 4.17 -9.99
CA CYS A 57 -4.29 3.97 -8.54
C CYS A 57 -5.41 4.80 -7.89
N LYS A 58 -5.53 6.06 -8.28
CA LYS A 58 -6.59 6.94 -7.73
C LYS A 58 -7.99 6.40 -8.02
N LYS A 59 -8.19 5.86 -9.22
CA LYS A 59 -9.49 5.26 -9.57
C LYS A 59 -9.80 4.05 -8.70
N GLU A 60 -8.79 3.23 -8.43
CA GLU A 60 -8.98 2.05 -7.59
C GLU A 60 -9.25 2.44 -6.14
N ILE A 61 -8.54 3.46 -5.63
CA ILE A 61 -8.75 3.97 -4.28
C ILE A 61 -10.17 4.50 -4.11
N ALA A 62 -10.70 5.17 -5.12
CA ALA A 62 -12.07 5.71 -5.07
C ALA A 62 -13.10 4.61 -4.85
N LYS A 63 -12.83 3.39 -5.27
CA LYS A 63 -13.73 2.26 -5.06
C LYS A 63 -13.71 1.74 -3.63
N ALA A 64 -12.73 2.13 -2.83
CA ALA A 64 -12.57 1.62 -1.47
C ALA A 64 -13.65 2.14 -0.52
N ASP A 65 -14.29 3.26 -0.85
CA ASP A 65 -15.45 3.80 -0.15
C ASP A 65 -15.25 3.88 1.37
N GLY A 66 -14.14 4.51 1.77
CA GLY A 66 -13.85 4.74 3.19
C GLY A 66 -13.10 3.62 3.90
N THR A 67 -12.90 2.48 3.27
CA THR A 67 -12.05 1.45 3.88
C THR A 67 -10.59 1.86 3.78
N PRO A 68 -9.74 1.44 4.73
CA PRO A 68 -8.32 1.74 4.64
C PRO A 68 -7.69 1.15 3.38
N VAL A 69 -6.71 1.86 2.82
CA VAL A 69 -5.98 1.41 1.63
C VAL A 69 -4.51 1.25 2.00
N ILE A 70 -3.93 0.12 1.61
CA ILE A 70 -2.52 -0.19 1.82
C ILE A 70 -1.85 -0.33 0.46
N LEU A 71 -0.88 0.53 0.16
CA LEU A 71 -0.09 0.43 -1.07
C LEU A 71 1.08 -0.52 -0.85
N VAL A 72 1.34 -1.36 -1.83
CA VAL A 72 2.39 -2.37 -1.77
C VAL A 72 3.25 -2.31 -3.04
N CYS A 73 4.57 -2.27 -2.86
CA CYS A 73 5.52 -2.49 -3.94
C CYS A 73 6.56 -3.50 -3.48
N GLN A 74 7.63 -3.68 -4.23
CA GLN A 74 8.57 -4.74 -3.89
C GLN A 74 9.35 -4.46 -2.60
N ASN A 75 9.84 -3.23 -2.41
CA ASN A 75 10.67 -2.87 -1.25
C ASN A 75 10.19 -1.67 -0.45
N GLY A 76 9.06 -1.11 -0.80
CA GLY A 76 8.48 0.04 -0.10
C GLY A 76 8.81 1.41 -0.69
N THR A 77 9.80 1.51 -1.56
CA THR A 77 10.25 2.80 -2.10
C THR A 77 9.22 3.45 -3.01
N ASN A 78 8.73 2.71 -3.98
CA ASN A 78 7.75 3.25 -4.94
C ASN A 78 6.41 3.52 -4.28
N SER A 79 6.00 2.67 -3.33
CA SER A 79 4.76 2.89 -2.58
C SER A 79 4.82 4.17 -1.76
N SER A 80 5.96 4.43 -1.13
CA SER A 80 6.14 5.65 -0.33
C SER A 80 6.06 6.89 -1.21
N ARG A 81 6.67 6.82 -2.40
CA ARG A 81 6.62 7.94 -3.34
C ARG A 81 5.20 8.19 -3.84
N MET A 82 4.49 7.12 -4.19
CA MET A 82 3.10 7.25 -4.65
C MET A 82 2.21 7.78 -3.53
N ALA A 83 2.38 7.29 -2.30
CA ALA A 83 1.61 7.76 -1.16
C ALA A 83 1.83 9.26 -0.92
N SER A 84 3.06 9.72 -1.11
CA SER A 84 3.39 11.15 -1.00
C SER A 84 2.67 11.98 -2.06
N ASP A 85 2.65 11.48 -3.31
CA ASP A 85 1.94 12.16 -4.39
C ASP A 85 0.43 12.20 -4.12
N LEU A 86 -0.13 11.11 -3.62
CA LEU A 86 -1.55 11.05 -3.27
C LEU A 86 -1.88 12.03 -2.15
N LYS A 87 -0.98 12.16 -1.18
CA LYS A 87 -1.18 13.08 -0.05
C LYS A 87 -1.29 14.54 -0.51
N LYS A 88 -0.58 14.90 -1.56
CA LYS A 88 -0.67 16.25 -2.14
C LYS A 88 -2.08 16.54 -2.68
N GLU A 89 -2.84 15.50 -2.97
CA GLU A 89 -4.22 15.61 -3.44
C GLU A 89 -5.23 15.25 -2.34
N ASN A 90 -4.78 15.29 -1.09
CA ASN A 90 -5.61 15.00 0.09
C ASN A 90 -6.12 13.56 0.14
N ILE A 91 -5.40 12.64 -0.47
CA ILE A 91 -5.71 11.22 -0.42
C ILE A 91 -4.72 10.55 0.53
N SER A 92 -5.23 9.97 1.62
CA SER A 92 -4.40 9.32 2.64
C SER A 92 -4.45 7.82 2.46
N VAL A 93 -3.27 7.20 2.39
CA VAL A 93 -3.14 5.75 2.30
C VAL A 93 -2.04 5.29 3.25
N PHE A 94 -2.07 4.02 3.59
CA PHE A 94 -0.96 3.37 4.29
C PHE A 94 0.01 2.78 3.28
N VAL A 95 1.24 2.59 3.71
CA VAL A 95 2.28 1.94 2.92
C VAL A 95 2.77 0.72 3.68
N LEU A 96 2.84 -0.43 3.01
CA LEU A 96 3.42 -1.62 3.62
C LEU A 96 4.94 -1.42 3.71
N LYS A 97 5.44 -1.28 4.93
CA LYS A 97 6.84 -1.00 5.17
C LYS A 97 7.71 -2.13 4.65
N GLY A 98 8.69 -1.78 3.83
CA GLY A 98 9.57 -2.76 3.22
C GLY A 98 8.95 -3.61 2.13
N GLY A 99 7.67 -3.38 1.81
CA GLY A 99 6.99 -4.04 0.71
C GLY A 99 6.91 -5.55 0.80
N ILE A 100 6.80 -6.19 -0.34
CA ILE A 100 6.70 -7.65 -0.42
C ILE A 100 7.93 -8.32 0.20
N ASN A 101 9.12 -7.74 0.02
CA ASN A 101 10.33 -8.31 0.60
C ASN A 101 10.20 -8.48 2.12
N ASN A 102 9.69 -7.44 2.80
CA ASN A 102 9.53 -7.50 4.25
C ASN A 102 8.39 -8.43 4.66
N TRP A 103 7.31 -8.46 3.89
CA TRP A 103 6.19 -9.38 4.11
C TRP A 103 6.70 -10.81 4.14
N VAL A 104 7.49 -11.20 3.15
CA VAL A 104 8.06 -12.53 3.05
C VAL A 104 9.07 -12.80 4.17
N SER A 105 9.89 -11.80 4.52
CA SER A 105 10.88 -11.98 5.59
C SER A 105 10.22 -12.21 6.95
N GLU A 106 9.01 -11.70 7.14
CA GLU A 106 8.21 -11.91 8.34
C GLU A 106 7.38 -13.21 8.26
N LYS A 107 7.66 -14.02 7.26
CA LYS A 107 7.05 -15.35 7.06
C LYS A 107 5.54 -15.28 6.81
N LEU A 108 5.08 -14.19 6.22
CA LEU A 108 3.70 -14.06 5.81
C LEU A 108 3.54 -14.62 4.39
N PRO A 109 2.38 -15.24 4.08
CA PRO A 109 2.25 -15.98 2.83
C PRO A 109 1.93 -15.09 1.63
N LEU A 110 2.38 -15.54 0.47
CA LEU A 110 1.93 -15.01 -0.82
C LEU A 110 1.11 -16.09 -1.52
N VAL A 111 0.23 -15.67 -2.41
CA VAL A 111 -0.57 -16.57 -3.25
C VAL A 111 -0.28 -16.27 -4.71
N ASN A 112 -0.63 -17.20 -5.59
CA ASN A 112 -0.42 -17.03 -7.03
C ASN A 112 -1.68 -16.54 -7.75
#